data_137501501083a5e0934843671b179e4c
#
_entry.id   137501501083a5e0934843671b179e4c
#
_cell.length_a   1.000
_cell.length_b   1.000
_cell.length_c   1.000
_cell.angle_alpha   90.00
_cell.angle_beta   90.00
_cell.angle_gamma   90.00
#
_symmetry.space_group_name_H-M   'P 1'
#
loop_
_entity.id
_entity.type
_entity.pdbx_description
1 polymer ?
#
loop_
_entity_poly.entity_id
_entity_poly.type
_entity_poly.pdbx_seq_one_letter_code
_entity_poly.pdbx_strand_id
1 'polypeptide(L)'
;MKIVAVRSYLKKMALTKPYTIAYSTFSDVSLAFFEVELANGMVGYGCGSPAGEVVGETTAQTAVNLQTEFVQNFVGRDILHFQQMIYESRQHFDHLPGTQAAIDIAMHDAFGKFIGISVADFYGQKIKALPTSITIGIKSVQETLEDAAGFLTLGFKVLKVKLGLNLEEDIEKIIKLYEKYPSEYIIRVDPNQGYNLADLNKFIEATKKVNIELIEQPLPVGKELELLKVDPNYRSILMGDESLKDPQAALEYAISKPFGVYNIKLMKCGGIMGAMEIATIAKNAGINLFWGCNDESIISITAALHAAYCCSNTRYIDLDGSFDLAEDLVTGGFELKEGYMHINSQPGFGVTKL
;
A
#
# COMPACT_ATOMS: atom_id res chain seq x y z
N MET A 1 -5.84 -13.21 27.32
CA MET A 1 -6.80 -12.08 27.51
C MET A 1 -7.96 -12.24 26.54
N LYS A 2 -9.21 -12.22 27.06
CA LYS A 2 -10.40 -12.48 26.25
C LYS A 2 -10.83 -11.24 25.45
N ILE A 3 -11.29 -11.48 24.21
CA ILE A 3 -12.05 -10.52 23.42
C ILE A 3 -13.45 -10.44 24.01
N VAL A 4 -13.95 -9.23 24.33
CA VAL A 4 -15.27 -9.02 24.91
C VAL A 4 -16.25 -8.38 23.93
N ALA A 5 -15.77 -7.70 22.91
CA ALA A 5 -16.61 -7.15 21.85
C ALA A 5 -15.82 -7.01 20.53
N VAL A 6 -16.53 -7.12 19.42
CA VAL A 6 -16.08 -6.68 18.10
C VAL A 6 -17.12 -5.72 17.53
N ARG A 7 -16.66 -4.65 16.85
CA ARG A 7 -17.53 -3.65 16.23
C ARG A 7 -17.00 -3.30 14.86
N SER A 8 -17.89 -3.01 13.93
CA SER A 8 -17.52 -2.50 12.62
C SER A 8 -18.48 -1.43 12.15
N TYR A 9 -17.97 -0.52 11.35
CA TYR A 9 -18.76 0.54 10.73
C TYR A 9 -18.11 1.03 9.45
N LEU A 10 -18.95 1.48 8.51
CA LEU A 10 -18.52 2.11 7.27
C LEU A 10 -18.54 3.63 7.48
N LYS A 11 -17.46 4.30 7.07
CA LYS A 11 -17.40 5.77 7.06
C LYS A 11 -16.96 6.27 5.70
N LYS A 12 -17.70 7.23 5.15
CA LYS A 12 -17.32 7.98 3.98
C LYS A 12 -16.43 9.14 4.40
N MET A 13 -15.22 9.22 3.81
CA MET A 13 -14.21 10.22 4.10
C MET A 13 -14.03 11.12 2.89
N ALA A 14 -14.08 12.43 3.08
CA ALA A 14 -13.74 13.38 2.03
C ALA A 14 -12.24 13.39 1.76
N LEU A 15 -11.85 13.56 0.50
CA LEU A 15 -10.46 13.84 0.14
C LEU A 15 -10.17 15.34 0.23
N THR A 16 -8.95 15.70 0.58
CA THR A 16 -8.49 17.09 0.62
C THR A 16 -8.54 17.75 -0.75
N LYS A 17 -8.26 16.96 -1.81
CA LYS A 17 -8.37 17.36 -3.23
C LYS A 17 -8.81 16.15 -4.05
N PRO A 18 -9.74 16.31 -5.01
CA PRO A 18 -10.02 15.27 -6.00
C PRO A 18 -8.77 14.98 -6.84
N TYR A 19 -8.57 13.71 -7.22
CA TYR A 19 -7.49 13.32 -8.13
C TYR A 19 -7.96 12.29 -9.17
N THR A 20 -7.20 12.18 -10.27
CA THR A 20 -7.49 11.31 -11.40
C THR A 20 -6.35 10.32 -11.64
N ILE A 21 -6.73 9.07 -11.87
CA ILE A 21 -5.87 7.99 -12.38
C ILE A 21 -6.37 7.55 -13.76
N ALA A 22 -5.68 6.64 -14.43
CA ALA A 22 -5.97 6.24 -15.82
C ALA A 22 -7.44 5.84 -16.09
N TYR A 23 -8.16 5.34 -15.09
CA TYR A 23 -9.53 4.81 -15.26
C TYR A 23 -10.59 5.43 -14.34
N SER A 24 -10.26 6.35 -13.43
CA SER A 24 -11.24 6.95 -12.50
C SER A 24 -10.81 8.29 -11.90
N THR A 25 -11.81 9.07 -11.42
CA THR A 25 -11.61 10.30 -10.63
C THR A 25 -12.27 10.11 -9.26
N PHE A 26 -11.55 10.43 -8.19
CA PHE A 26 -11.99 10.27 -6.81
C PHE A 26 -12.14 11.64 -6.14
N SER A 27 -13.21 11.82 -5.37
CA SER A 27 -13.46 13.01 -4.51
C SER A 27 -13.67 12.63 -3.04
N ASP A 28 -13.95 11.36 -2.80
CA ASP A 28 -14.16 10.77 -1.49
C ASP A 28 -13.83 9.27 -1.53
N VAL A 29 -13.63 8.70 -0.37
CA VAL A 29 -13.39 7.27 -0.19
C VAL A 29 -14.25 6.72 0.93
N SER A 30 -14.72 5.49 0.81
CA SER A 30 -15.40 4.78 1.89
C SER A 30 -14.42 3.82 2.57
N LEU A 31 -14.34 3.87 3.90
CA LEU A 31 -13.46 3.04 4.71
C LEU A 31 -14.30 2.16 5.65
N ALA A 32 -13.98 0.86 5.72
CA ALA A 32 -14.61 -0.10 6.63
C ALA A 32 -13.70 -0.27 7.88
N PHE A 33 -14.12 0.29 8.99
CA PHE A 33 -13.39 0.20 10.26
C PHE A 33 -13.81 -1.04 11.04
N PHE A 34 -12.84 -1.61 11.76
CA PHE A 34 -13.04 -2.77 12.63
C PHE A 34 -12.32 -2.59 13.95
N GLU A 35 -13.03 -2.87 15.06
CA GLU A 35 -12.52 -2.73 16.42
C GLU A 35 -12.63 -4.06 17.16
N VAL A 36 -11.58 -4.43 17.88
CA VAL A 36 -11.50 -5.61 18.76
C VAL A 36 -11.22 -5.14 20.17
N GLU A 37 -12.22 -5.25 21.07
CA GLU A 37 -12.10 -4.85 22.47
C GLU A 37 -11.72 -6.03 23.36
N LEU A 38 -10.71 -5.85 24.18
CA LEU A 38 -10.24 -6.83 25.16
C LEU A 38 -10.85 -6.57 26.54
N ALA A 39 -10.90 -7.61 27.38
CA ALA A 39 -11.50 -7.54 28.72
C ALA A 39 -10.85 -6.51 29.67
N ASN A 40 -9.66 -6.02 29.37
CA ASN A 40 -9.00 -4.95 30.13
C ASN A 40 -9.25 -3.54 29.53
N GLY A 41 -10.15 -3.42 28.57
CA GLY A 41 -10.52 -2.16 27.92
C GLY A 41 -9.59 -1.73 26.79
N MET A 42 -8.54 -2.46 26.47
CA MET A 42 -7.71 -2.19 25.29
C MET A 42 -8.50 -2.48 24.01
N VAL A 43 -8.35 -1.61 23.00
CA VAL A 43 -9.02 -1.77 21.71
C VAL A 43 -7.97 -1.84 20.61
N GLY A 44 -8.01 -2.91 19.81
CA GLY A 44 -7.27 -3.00 18.55
C GLY A 44 -8.10 -2.46 17.39
N TYR A 45 -7.46 -1.71 16.51
CA TYR A 45 -8.08 -1.03 15.38
C TYR A 45 -7.63 -1.64 14.05
N GLY A 46 -8.57 -1.87 13.14
CA GLY A 46 -8.33 -2.27 11.76
C GLY A 46 -9.15 -1.42 10.80
N CYS A 47 -8.72 -1.39 9.56
CA CYS A 47 -9.43 -0.69 8.50
C CYS A 47 -9.25 -1.44 7.18
N GLY A 48 -10.33 -1.59 6.41
CA GLY A 48 -10.36 -2.15 5.06
C GLY A 48 -10.75 -1.09 4.04
N SER A 49 -9.95 -0.96 2.97
CA SER A 49 -10.18 -0.08 1.83
C SER A 49 -9.75 -0.78 0.53
N PRO A 50 -10.40 -1.91 0.15
CA PRO A 50 -10.03 -2.62 -1.07
C PRO A 50 -10.41 -1.81 -2.32
N ALA A 51 -9.59 -1.91 -3.36
CA ALA A 51 -9.89 -1.41 -4.70
C ALA A 51 -10.68 -2.46 -5.47
N GLY A 52 -12.00 -2.27 -5.61
CA GLY A 52 -12.91 -3.27 -6.17
C GLY A 52 -12.55 -3.71 -7.58
N GLU A 53 -12.05 -2.80 -8.41
CA GLU A 53 -11.60 -3.07 -9.79
C GLU A 53 -10.32 -3.93 -9.85
N VAL A 54 -9.55 -3.97 -8.77
CA VAL A 54 -8.31 -4.78 -8.68
C VAL A 54 -8.58 -6.14 -8.06
N VAL A 55 -9.30 -6.17 -6.93
CA VAL A 55 -9.45 -7.40 -6.13
C VAL A 55 -10.84 -8.02 -6.17
N GLY A 56 -11.83 -7.34 -6.78
CA GLY A 56 -13.21 -7.81 -6.88
C GLY A 56 -14.05 -7.62 -5.60
N GLU A 57 -13.46 -7.14 -4.51
CA GLU A 57 -14.15 -6.81 -3.26
C GLU A 57 -14.35 -5.30 -3.15
N THR A 58 -15.57 -4.86 -2.80
CA THR A 58 -15.87 -3.46 -2.50
C THR A 58 -15.83 -3.20 -0.99
N THR A 59 -15.54 -1.95 -0.59
CA THR A 59 -15.54 -1.56 0.83
C THR A 59 -16.92 -1.77 1.49
N ALA A 60 -18.01 -1.66 0.74
CA ALA A 60 -19.35 -1.96 1.23
C ALA A 60 -19.51 -3.46 1.58
N GLN A 61 -18.96 -4.36 0.74
CA GLN A 61 -18.92 -5.80 1.04
C GLN A 61 -18.06 -6.08 2.27
N THR A 62 -16.88 -5.47 2.37
CA THR A 62 -16.03 -5.53 3.57
C THR A 62 -16.82 -5.18 4.82
N ALA A 63 -17.56 -4.06 4.82
CA ALA A 63 -18.36 -3.64 5.97
C ALA A 63 -19.46 -4.64 6.34
N VAL A 64 -20.11 -5.28 5.37
CA VAL A 64 -21.10 -6.34 5.60
C VAL A 64 -20.44 -7.60 6.17
N ASN A 65 -19.32 -8.03 5.61
CA ASN A 65 -18.59 -9.22 6.03
C ASN A 65 -18.13 -9.12 7.49
N LEU A 66 -17.69 -7.93 7.91
CA LEU A 66 -17.26 -7.65 9.29
C LEU A 66 -18.39 -7.72 10.33
N GLN A 67 -19.67 -7.78 9.90
CA GLN A 67 -20.84 -7.91 10.77
C GLN A 67 -21.39 -9.34 10.87
N THR A 68 -20.78 -10.30 10.17
CA THR A 68 -21.24 -11.69 10.12
C THR A 68 -21.11 -12.40 11.47
N GLU A 69 -21.89 -13.45 11.66
CA GLU A 69 -21.82 -14.33 12.83
C GLU A 69 -20.40 -14.92 13.01
N PHE A 70 -19.71 -15.24 11.91
CA PHE A 70 -18.33 -15.70 11.96
C PHE A 70 -17.42 -14.73 12.72
N VAL A 71 -17.52 -13.43 12.43
CA VAL A 71 -16.72 -12.37 13.09
C VAL A 71 -17.19 -12.17 14.54
N GLN A 72 -18.50 -12.23 14.80
CA GLN A 72 -19.03 -12.14 16.16
C GLN A 72 -18.54 -13.28 17.06
N ASN A 73 -18.25 -14.46 16.51
CA ASN A 73 -17.70 -15.61 17.22
C ASN A 73 -16.25 -15.45 17.69
N PHE A 74 -15.58 -14.31 17.39
CA PHE A 74 -14.33 -13.95 18.04
C PHE A 74 -14.52 -13.54 19.50
N VAL A 75 -15.71 -13.08 19.89
CA VAL A 75 -16.03 -12.78 21.30
C VAL A 75 -15.90 -14.04 22.15
N GLY A 76 -15.20 -13.92 23.28
CA GLY A 76 -14.86 -15.01 24.18
C GLY A 76 -13.56 -15.76 23.84
N ARG A 77 -12.98 -15.55 22.66
CA ARG A 77 -11.67 -16.13 22.29
C ARG A 77 -10.53 -15.37 22.97
N ASP A 78 -9.37 -16.01 23.07
CA ASP A 78 -8.18 -15.40 23.66
C ASP A 78 -7.33 -14.75 22.59
N ILE A 79 -6.96 -13.47 22.78
CA ILE A 79 -6.12 -12.71 21.84
C ILE A 79 -4.73 -13.35 21.62
N LEU A 80 -4.24 -14.15 22.53
CA LEU A 80 -3.02 -14.94 22.32
C LEU A 80 -3.09 -15.89 21.11
N HIS A 81 -4.30 -16.23 20.68
CA HIS A 81 -4.54 -17.04 19.48
C HIS A 81 -4.86 -16.19 18.23
N PHE A 82 -4.42 -14.94 18.19
CA PHE A 82 -4.75 -14.00 17.11
C PHE A 82 -4.37 -14.54 15.72
N GLN A 83 -3.22 -15.18 15.56
CA GLN A 83 -2.81 -15.77 14.29
C GLN A 83 -3.75 -16.88 13.81
N GLN A 84 -4.28 -17.70 14.73
CA GLN A 84 -5.27 -18.71 14.39
C GLN A 84 -6.58 -18.06 13.91
N MET A 85 -7.04 -16.98 14.58
CA MET A 85 -8.22 -16.23 14.17
C MET A 85 -8.06 -15.60 12.80
N ILE A 86 -6.88 -15.03 12.50
CA ILE A 86 -6.56 -14.50 11.18
C ILE A 86 -6.56 -15.62 10.13
N TYR A 87 -5.92 -16.75 10.41
CA TYR A 87 -5.89 -17.89 9.49
C TYR A 87 -7.32 -18.40 9.17
N GLU A 88 -8.17 -18.58 10.19
CA GLU A 88 -9.58 -18.98 10.01
C GLU A 88 -10.35 -17.93 9.18
N SER A 89 -10.08 -16.63 9.39
CA SER A 89 -10.68 -15.55 8.62
C SER A 89 -10.28 -15.60 7.14
N ARG A 90 -9.01 -15.88 6.85
CA ARG A 90 -8.52 -16.05 5.47
C ARG A 90 -9.18 -17.22 4.75
N GLN A 91 -9.49 -18.31 5.48
CA GLN A 91 -10.23 -19.45 4.93
C GLN A 91 -11.70 -19.14 4.71
N HIS A 92 -12.34 -18.43 5.67
CA HIS A 92 -13.77 -18.12 5.60
C HIS A 92 -14.09 -17.03 4.56
N PHE A 93 -13.24 -16.03 4.46
CA PHE A 93 -13.35 -14.90 3.54
C PHE A 93 -12.38 -15.04 2.35
N ASP A 94 -12.25 -16.24 1.82
CA ASP A 94 -11.40 -16.50 0.66
C ASP A 94 -11.71 -15.53 -0.49
N HIS A 95 -10.68 -14.99 -1.14
CA HIS A 95 -10.77 -13.94 -2.18
C HIS A 95 -11.40 -12.60 -1.76
N LEU A 96 -11.49 -12.32 -0.46
CA LEU A 96 -12.00 -11.06 0.11
C LEU A 96 -10.91 -10.34 0.92
N PRO A 97 -9.86 -9.84 0.26
CA PRO A 97 -8.64 -9.38 0.93
C PRO A 97 -8.83 -8.11 1.77
N GLY A 98 -9.81 -7.25 1.45
CA GLY A 98 -10.14 -6.09 2.27
C GLY A 98 -10.74 -6.48 3.62
N THR A 99 -11.64 -7.47 3.63
CA THR A 99 -12.20 -8.06 4.87
C THR A 99 -11.10 -8.71 5.69
N GLN A 100 -10.26 -9.53 5.06
CA GLN A 100 -9.12 -10.19 5.73
C GLN A 100 -8.17 -9.16 6.33
N ALA A 101 -7.82 -8.09 5.57
CA ALA A 101 -6.91 -7.05 6.02
C ALA A 101 -7.45 -6.29 7.25
N ALA A 102 -8.73 -5.92 7.25
CA ALA A 102 -9.34 -5.23 8.39
C ALA A 102 -9.26 -6.08 9.68
N ILE A 103 -9.54 -7.39 9.57
CA ILE A 103 -9.45 -8.31 10.71
C ILE A 103 -8.00 -8.52 11.14
N ASP A 104 -7.10 -8.79 10.20
CA ASP A 104 -5.68 -9.03 10.44
C ASP A 104 -5.03 -7.84 11.19
N ILE A 105 -5.25 -6.62 10.69
CA ILE A 105 -4.72 -5.40 11.26
C ILE A 105 -5.23 -5.20 12.69
N ALA A 106 -6.56 -5.33 12.92
CA ALA A 106 -7.13 -5.16 14.26
C ALA A 106 -6.60 -6.19 15.27
N MET A 107 -6.45 -7.44 14.84
CA MET A 107 -5.92 -8.51 15.69
C MET A 107 -4.46 -8.29 16.06
N HIS A 108 -3.62 -7.83 15.11
CA HIS A 108 -2.23 -7.46 15.39
C HIS A 108 -2.13 -6.28 16.35
N ASP A 109 -2.96 -5.24 16.18
CA ASP A 109 -2.97 -4.08 17.06
C ASP A 109 -3.40 -4.47 18.48
N ALA A 110 -4.50 -5.23 18.62
CA ALA A 110 -4.99 -5.72 19.90
C ALA A 110 -3.93 -6.58 20.62
N PHE A 111 -3.29 -7.50 19.89
CA PHE A 111 -2.25 -8.36 20.44
C PHE A 111 -1.02 -7.56 20.88
N GLY A 112 -0.50 -6.66 20.02
CA GLY A 112 0.66 -5.82 20.35
C GLY A 112 0.40 -4.94 21.58
N LYS A 113 -0.80 -4.33 21.67
CA LYS A 113 -1.21 -3.56 22.86
C LYS A 113 -1.29 -4.45 24.11
N PHE A 114 -1.81 -5.65 23.98
CA PHE A 114 -1.91 -6.59 25.11
C PHE A 114 -0.55 -7.02 25.66
N ILE A 115 0.42 -7.34 24.79
CA ILE A 115 1.76 -7.75 25.24
C ILE A 115 2.72 -6.58 25.49
N GLY A 116 2.30 -5.34 25.20
CA GLY A 116 3.02 -4.12 25.52
C GLY A 116 4.18 -3.78 24.58
N ILE A 117 4.20 -4.30 23.34
CA ILE A 117 5.21 -4.00 22.32
C ILE A 117 4.59 -3.57 20.99
N SER A 118 5.37 -2.87 20.17
CA SER A 118 4.94 -2.53 18.82
C SER A 118 4.88 -3.78 17.93
N VAL A 119 4.01 -3.76 16.89
CA VAL A 119 3.95 -4.85 15.92
C VAL A 119 5.28 -5.01 15.18
N ALA A 120 6.00 -3.91 14.93
CA ALA A 120 7.32 -3.98 14.31
C ALA A 120 8.35 -4.66 15.21
N ASP A 121 8.33 -4.41 16.52
CA ASP A 121 9.23 -5.09 17.46
C ASP A 121 8.90 -6.58 17.57
N PHE A 122 7.61 -6.94 17.53
CA PHE A 122 7.17 -8.33 17.52
C PHE A 122 7.76 -9.13 16.36
N TYR A 123 7.77 -8.55 15.15
CA TYR A 123 8.36 -9.19 13.95
C TYR A 123 9.87 -8.95 13.80
N GLY A 124 10.46 -8.07 14.60
CA GLY A 124 11.86 -7.68 14.53
C GLY A 124 12.13 -6.62 13.46
N GLN A 125 12.05 -5.35 13.88
CA GLN A 125 12.32 -4.19 13.02
C GLN A 125 13.73 -4.21 12.45
N LYS A 126 13.88 -4.01 11.14
CA LYS A 126 15.15 -3.98 10.40
C LYS A 126 15.45 -2.61 9.78
N ILE A 127 14.42 -1.83 9.53
CA ILE A 127 14.52 -0.52 8.88
C ILE A 127 13.96 0.53 9.85
N LYS A 128 14.65 1.65 10.00
CA LYS A 128 14.25 2.73 10.91
C LYS A 128 13.37 3.78 10.24
N ALA A 129 13.68 4.11 8.99
CA ALA A 129 12.94 5.09 8.19
C ALA A 129 13.25 4.92 6.71
N LEU A 130 12.28 5.21 5.86
CA LEU A 130 12.42 5.35 4.40
C LEU A 130 11.65 6.59 3.95
N PRO A 131 12.07 7.22 2.84
CA PRO A 131 11.28 8.28 2.24
C PRO A 131 10.04 7.66 1.57
N THR A 132 8.85 8.18 1.88
CA THR A 132 7.65 7.85 1.11
C THR A 132 7.62 8.67 -0.16
N SER A 133 7.08 8.11 -1.26
CA SER A 133 6.66 8.95 -2.36
C SER A 133 5.42 9.77 -1.96
N ILE A 134 5.23 10.86 -2.68
CA ILE A 134 3.96 11.59 -2.73
C ILE A 134 3.43 11.54 -4.17
N THR A 135 2.15 11.23 -4.33
CA THR A 135 1.55 10.94 -5.62
C THR A 135 1.05 12.20 -6.31
N ILE A 136 1.41 12.38 -7.58
CA ILE A 136 0.83 13.36 -8.50
C ILE A 136 -0.11 12.61 -9.44
N GLY A 137 -1.40 12.87 -9.37
CA GLY A 137 -2.42 12.33 -10.27
C GLY A 137 -2.22 12.79 -11.72
N ILE A 138 -2.98 12.21 -12.66
CA ILE A 138 -2.90 12.59 -14.08
C ILE A 138 -3.45 14.00 -14.25
N LYS A 139 -2.62 14.90 -14.75
CA LYS A 139 -2.90 16.31 -15.03
C LYS A 139 -1.93 16.85 -16.08
N SER A 140 -2.12 18.11 -16.49
CA SER A 140 -1.24 18.77 -17.45
C SER A 140 0.22 18.87 -16.93
N VAL A 141 1.16 19.08 -17.84
CA VAL A 141 2.58 19.32 -17.51
C VAL A 141 2.72 20.47 -16.52
N GLN A 142 2.03 21.59 -16.77
CA GLN A 142 2.11 22.78 -15.90
C GLN A 142 1.63 22.49 -14.48
N GLU A 143 0.46 21.86 -14.32
CA GLU A 143 -0.09 21.51 -13.01
C GLU A 143 0.81 20.49 -12.27
N THR A 144 1.42 19.54 -13.01
CA THR A 144 2.41 18.60 -12.44
C THR A 144 3.61 19.32 -11.85
N LEU A 145 4.14 20.34 -12.55
CA LEU A 145 5.27 21.15 -12.09
C LEU A 145 4.90 22.05 -10.89
N GLU A 146 3.65 22.50 -10.80
CA GLU A 146 3.13 23.27 -9.67
C GLU A 146 2.99 22.40 -8.43
N ASP A 147 2.41 21.19 -8.54
CA ASP A 147 2.32 20.25 -7.44
C ASP A 147 3.73 19.84 -6.94
N ALA A 148 4.65 19.54 -7.85
CA ALA A 148 6.03 19.23 -7.48
C ALA A 148 6.69 20.35 -6.68
N ALA A 149 6.49 21.64 -7.07
CA ALA A 149 6.97 22.78 -6.30
C ALA A 149 6.39 22.83 -4.89
N GLY A 150 5.09 22.53 -4.74
CA GLY A 150 4.41 22.45 -3.46
C GLY A 150 4.97 21.34 -2.58
N PHE A 151 5.14 20.14 -3.11
CA PHE A 151 5.66 18.99 -2.37
C PHE A 151 7.12 19.15 -1.93
N LEU A 152 7.95 19.83 -2.75
CA LEU A 152 9.31 20.20 -2.35
C LEU A 152 9.32 21.08 -1.10
N THR A 153 8.40 22.05 -1.03
CA THR A 153 8.25 22.93 0.13
C THR A 153 7.83 22.18 1.39
N LEU A 154 7.08 21.08 1.23
CA LEU A 154 6.68 20.20 2.33
C LEU A 154 7.77 19.16 2.71
N GLY A 155 8.92 19.18 2.02
CA GLY A 155 10.07 18.34 2.33
C GLY A 155 10.09 16.97 1.65
N PHE A 156 9.12 16.65 0.78
CA PHE A 156 9.14 15.39 0.03
C PHE A 156 10.32 15.32 -0.94
N LYS A 157 10.90 14.13 -1.07
CA LYS A 157 12.07 13.84 -1.93
C LYS A 157 11.77 12.86 -3.05
N VAL A 158 10.64 12.18 -3.00
CA VAL A 158 10.25 11.15 -3.96
C VAL A 158 8.88 11.50 -4.53
N LEU A 159 8.79 11.63 -5.85
CA LEU A 159 7.53 11.83 -6.56
C LEU A 159 7.11 10.55 -7.27
N LYS A 160 5.85 10.15 -7.08
CA LYS A 160 5.18 9.15 -7.92
C LYS A 160 4.25 9.87 -8.88
N VAL A 161 4.50 9.75 -10.18
CA VAL A 161 3.74 10.44 -11.22
C VAL A 161 2.83 9.45 -11.93
N LYS A 162 1.52 9.67 -11.86
CA LYS A 162 0.53 8.87 -12.58
C LYS A 162 0.53 9.25 -14.06
N LEU A 163 0.55 8.22 -14.92
CA LEU A 163 0.68 8.29 -16.37
C LEU A 163 -0.36 7.37 -17.04
N GLY A 164 -0.23 7.11 -18.34
CA GLY A 164 -0.93 6.03 -19.04
C GLY A 164 -2.11 6.45 -19.89
N LEU A 165 -2.46 7.76 -20.00
CA LEU A 165 -3.51 8.24 -20.89
C LEU A 165 -2.99 8.71 -22.25
N ASN A 166 -1.83 9.37 -22.28
CA ASN A 166 -1.24 9.91 -23.49
C ASN A 166 0.29 9.81 -23.40
N LEU A 167 0.88 8.90 -24.16
CA LEU A 167 2.31 8.61 -24.12
C LEU A 167 3.19 9.84 -24.39
N GLU A 168 2.83 10.69 -25.37
CA GLU A 168 3.64 11.86 -25.72
C GLU A 168 3.63 12.89 -24.60
N GLU A 169 2.47 13.13 -24.01
CA GLU A 169 2.32 14.03 -22.85
C GLU A 169 3.03 13.47 -21.61
N ASP A 170 2.96 12.15 -21.41
CA ASP A 170 3.65 11.46 -20.32
C ASP A 170 5.17 11.63 -20.43
N ILE A 171 5.73 11.45 -21.65
CA ILE A 171 7.15 11.66 -21.93
C ILE A 171 7.53 13.12 -21.67
N GLU A 172 6.76 14.08 -22.21
CA GLU A 172 7.00 15.52 -22.01
C GLU A 172 6.99 15.88 -20.52
N LYS A 173 6.00 15.40 -19.79
CA LYS A 173 5.81 15.63 -18.35
C LYS A 173 7.06 15.21 -17.55
N ILE A 174 7.55 14.01 -17.78
CA ILE A 174 8.72 13.47 -17.07
C ILE A 174 10.00 14.22 -17.44
N ILE A 175 10.19 14.55 -18.72
CA ILE A 175 11.35 15.34 -19.15
C ILE A 175 11.32 16.74 -18.53
N LYS A 176 10.17 17.44 -18.55
CA LYS A 176 10.02 18.79 -17.97
C LYS A 176 10.20 18.80 -16.46
N LEU A 177 9.70 17.76 -15.77
CA LEU A 177 9.91 17.60 -14.34
C LEU A 177 11.41 17.46 -14.01
N TYR A 178 12.12 16.61 -14.76
CA TYR A 178 13.57 16.44 -14.59
C TYR A 178 14.37 17.69 -14.96
N GLU A 179 14.03 18.38 -16.05
CA GLU A 179 14.70 19.64 -16.45
C GLU A 179 14.57 20.72 -15.36
N LYS A 180 13.41 20.79 -14.69
CA LYS A 180 13.14 21.79 -13.64
C LYS A 180 13.73 21.42 -12.28
N TYR A 181 13.79 20.12 -11.96
CA TYR A 181 14.23 19.59 -10.66
C TYR A 181 15.22 18.42 -10.84
N PRO A 182 16.41 18.64 -11.41
CA PRO A 182 17.30 17.55 -11.85
C PRO A 182 17.92 16.74 -10.71
N SER A 183 17.93 17.27 -9.48
CA SER A 183 18.55 16.62 -8.31
C SER A 183 17.67 16.68 -7.04
N GLU A 184 16.57 17.38 -7.09
CA GLU A 184 15.70 17.60 -5.94
C GLU A 184 14.80 16.41 -5.67
N TYR A 185 14.43 15.63 -6.72
CA TYR A 185 13.52 14.52 -6.66
C TYR A 185 14.08 13.23 -7.23
N ILE A 186 13.69 12.13 -6.57
CA ILE A 186 13.65 10.79 -7.14
C ILE A 186 12.29 10.63 -7.82
N ILE A 187 12.27 10.17 -9.08
CA ILE A 187 11.05 10.03 -9.89
C ILE A 187 10.68 8.56 -9.99
N ARG A 188 9.45 8.23 -9.62
CA ARG A 188 8.76 6.96 -9.87
C ARG A 188 7.59 7.24 -10.79
N VAL A 189 7.27 6.33 -11.68
CA VAL A 189 6.15 6.48 -12.62
C VAL A 189 5.21 5.30 -12.54
N ASP A 190 3.92 5.57 -12.70
CA ASP A 190 2.87 4.57 -12.64
C ASP A 190 1.87 4.78 -13.79
N PRO A 191 2.04 4.07 -14.90
CA PRO A 191 1.10 4.07 -16.01
C PRO A 191 -0.23 3.35 -15.73
N ASN A 192 -0.39 2.68 -14.60
CA ASN A 192 -1.61 1.94 -14.22
C ASN A 192 -2.16 1.10 -15.39
N GLN A 193 -1.33 0.21 -15.98
CA GLN A 193 -1.68 -0.66 -17.09
C GLN A 193 -1.92 0.07 -18.44
N GLY A 194 -1.63 1.38 -18.54
CA GLY A 194 -1.99 2.20 -19.70
C GLY A 194 -1.13 2.00 -20.94
N TYR A 195 0.00 1.29 -20.87
CA TYR A 195 0.90 1.07 -22.00
C TYR A 195 0.78 -0.34 -22.59
N ASN A 196 1.14 -0.46 -23.84
CA ASN A 196 1.57 -1.73 -24.44
C ASN A 196 3.11 -1.80 -24.46
N LEU A 197 3.68 -2.93 -24.93
CA LEU A 197 5.13 -3.11 -24.97
C LEU A 197 5.85 -2.08 -25.85
N ALA A 198 5.24 -1.67 -26.98
CA ALA A 198 5.84 -0.67 -27.87
C ALA A 198 5.88 0.71 -27.22
N ASP A 199 4.79 1.10 -26.53
CA ASP A 199 4.70 2.35 -25.78
C ASP A 199 5.72 2.37 -24.63
N LEU A 200 5.84 1.27 -23.87
CA LEU A 200 6.81 1.15 -22.79
C LEU A 200 8.25 1.33 -23.32
N ASN A 201 8.61 0.66 -24.40
CA ASN A 201 9.95 0.78 -24.99
C ASN A 201 10.22 2.20 -25.49
N LYS A 202 9.22 2.86 -26.11
CA LYS A 202 9.31 4.25 -26.56
C LYS A 202 9.47 5.21 -25.37
N PHE A 203 8.69 4.99 -24.30
CA PHE A 203 8.80 5.77 -23.05
C PHE A 203 10.21 5.66 -22.46
N ILE A 204 10.73 4.44 -22.29
CA ILE A 204 12.07 4.19 -21.74
C ILE A 204 13.15 4.86 -22.59
N GLU A 205 13.10 4.73 -23.92
CA GLU A 205 14.10 5.34 -24.83
C GLU A 205 14.05 6.89 -24.78
N ALA A 206 12.84 7.44 -24.76
CA ALA A 206 12.66 8.90 -24.71
C ALA A 206 13.11 9.52 -23.37
N THR A 207 12.93 8.78 -22.27
CA THR A 207 13.25 9.23 -20.91
C THR A 207 14.58 8.68 -20.37
N LYS A 208 15.42 8.05 -21.19
CA LYS A 208 16.67 7.39 -20.76
C LYS A 208 17.69 8.31 -20.07
N LYS A 209 17.58 9.64 -20.25
CA LYS A 209 18.42 10.64 -19.55
C LYS A 209 17.87 11.00 -18.17
N VAL A 210 16.60 10.66 -17.91
CA VAL A 210 15.96 10.83 -16.62
C VAL A 210 16.24 9.60 -15.78
N ASN A 211 16.73 9.80 -14.57
CA ASN A 211 16.95 8.69 -13.63
C ASN A 211 15.62 8.28 -12.99
N ILE A 212 14.79 7.53 -13.73
CA ILE A 212 13.55 6.96 -13.23
C ILE A 212 13.91 5.78 -12.32
N GLU A 213 13.49 5.85 -11.05
CA GLU A 213 13.79 4.80 -10.06
C GLU A 213 12.94 3.55 -10.28
N LEU A 214 11.65 3.72 -10.59
CA LEU A 214 10.69 2.62 -10.78
C LEU A 214 9.66 2.94 -11.86
N ILE A 215 9.24 1.90 -12.59
CA ILE A 215 8.11 1.91 -13.53
C ILE A 215 7.11 0.86 -13.05
N GLU A 216 5.99 1.32 -12.48
CA GLU A 216 4.96 0.49 -11.86
C GLU A 216 3.92 0.05 -12.88
N GLN A 217 3.57 -1.24 -12.90
CA GLN A 217 2.52 -1.88 -13.70
C GLN A 217 2.29 -1.25 -15.10
N PRO A 218 3.32 -1.19 -15.95
CA PRO A 218 3.18 -0.48 -17.23
C PRO A 218 2.22 -1.19 -18.19
N LEU A 219 2.13 -2.52 -18.15
CA LEU A 219 1.30 -3.34 -19.05
C LEU A 219 0.07 -3.89 -18.32
N PRO A 220 -1.03 -4.14 -19.06
CA PRO A 220 -2.22 -4.78 -18.51
C PRO A 220 -1.94 -6.13 -17.84
N VAL A 221 -2.70 -6.46 -16.80
CA VAL A 221 -2.72 -7.78 -16.16
C VAL A 221 -2.94 -8.85 -17.23
N GLY A 222 -2.14 -9.94 -17.16
CA GLY A 222 -2.08 -11.01 -18.15
C GLY A 222 -1.03 -10.81 -19.27
N LYS A 223 -0.32 -9.65 -19.26
CA LYS A 223 0.74 -9.32 -20.21
C LYS A 223 2.13 -9.25 -19.59
N GLU A 224 2.28 -9.73 -18.37
CA GLU A 224 3.52 -9.59 -17.58
C GLU A 224 4.73 -10.22 -18.29
N LEU A 225 4.54 -11.36 -18.95
CA LEU A 225 5.63 -12.04 -19.66
C LEU A 225 6.18 -11.25 -20.85
N GLU A 226 5.43 -10.29 -21.39
CA GLU A 226 5.93 -9.39 -22.43
C GLU A 226 7.05 -8.49 -21.90
N LEU A 227 7.09 -8.19 -20.60
CA LEU A 227 8.16 -7.42 -19.94
C LEU A 227 9.53 -8.10 -20.07
N LEU A 228 9.58 -9.42 -20.28
CA LEU A 228 10.82 -10.13 -20.56
C LEU A 228 11.48 -9.73 -21.90
N LYS A 229 10.76 -9.01 -22.78
CA LYS A 229 11.27 -8.46 -24.04
C LYS A 229 11.84 -7.04 -23.89
N VAL A 230 11.66 -6.40 -22.72
CA VAL A 230 12.28 -5.11 -22.40
C VAL A 230 13.79 -5.29 -22.24
N ASP A 231 14.57 -4.27 -22.60
CA ASP A 231 16.02 -4.27 -22.41
C ASP A 231 16.38 -4.69 -20.96
N PRO A 232 17.25 -5.71 -20.77
CA PRO A 232 17.66 -6.20 -19.46
C PRO A 232 18.11 -5.13 -18.47
N ASN A 233 18.68 -4.02 -18.95
CA ASN A 233 19.12 -2.92 -18.11
C ASN A 233 17.99 -2.22 -17.35
N TYR A 234 16.74 -2.31 -17.84
CA TYR A 234 15.58 -1.67 -17.22
C TYR A 234 14.68 -2.67 -16.46
N ARG A 235 14.91 -3.99 -16.56
CA ARG A 235 14.03 -4.99 -15.91
C ARG A 235 14.03 -4.88 -14.39
N SER A 236 15.15 -4.46 -13.79
CA SER A 236 15.27 -4.33 -12.35
C SER A 236 14.38 -3.23 -11.75
N ILE A 237 13.95 -2.26 -12.56
CA ILE A 237 13.07 -1.16 -12.14
C ILE A 237 11.60 -1.38 -12.52
N LEU A 238 11.28 -2.48 -13.23
CA LEU A 238 9.89 -2.83 -13.53
C LEU A 238 9.24 -3.40 -12.27
N MET A 239 8.08 -2.88 -11.91
CA MET A 239 7.35 -3.24 -10.69
C MET A 239 5.95 -3.76 -11.03
N GLY A 240 5.51 -4.83 -10.33
CA GLY A 240 4.15 -5.36 -10.41
C GLY A 240 3.29 -4.81 -9.27
N ASP A 241 2.11 -4.28 -9.59
CA ASP A 241 1.07 -3.85 -8.65
C ASP A 241 -0.22 -4.66 -8.82
N GLU A 242 -1.05 -4.36 -9.82
CA GLU A 242 -2.33 -5.03 -10.02
C GLU A 242 -2.19 -6.51 -10.36
N SER A 243 -1.04 -6.91 -10.88
CA SER A 243 -0.69 -8.33 -11.14
C SER A 243 -0.32 -9.07 -9.84
N LEU A 244 0.17 -8.37 -8.81
CA LEU A 244 0.66 -8.97 -7.56
C LEU A 244 -0.40 -8.86 -6.46
N LYS A 245 -1.32 -9.82 -6.37
CA LYS A 245 -2.44 -9.77 -5.43
C LYS A 245 -2.22 -10.60 -4.17
N ASP A 246 -1.51 -11.73 -4.27
CA ASP A 246 -1.41 -12.74 -3.23
C ASP A 246 -0.08 -13.50 -3.28
N PRO A 247 0.20 -14.38 -2.31
CA PRO A 247 1.40 -15.20 -2.28
C PRO A 247 1.54 -16.15 -3.49
N GLN A 248 0.44 -16.60 -4.09
CA GLN A 248 0.48 -17.46 -5.26
C GLN A 248 1.00 -16.70 -6.49
N ALA A 249 0.46 -15.51 -6.75
CA ALA A 249 0.96 -14.62 -7.80
C ALA A 249 2.45 -14.28 -7.58
N ALA A 250 2.84 -14.01 -6.32
CA ALA A 250 4.24 -13.76 -5.99
C ALA A 250 5.15 -14.94 -6.33
N LEU A 251 4.71 -16.18 -6.10
CA LEU A 251 5.46 -17.39 -6.45
C LEU A 251 5.58 -17.57 -7.97
N GLU A 252 4.50 -17.35 -8.71
CA GLU A 252 4.49 -17.45 -10.18
C GLU A 252 5.47 -16.44 -10.81
N TYR A 253 5.46 -15.19 -10.32
CA TYR A 253 6.37 -14.14 -10.81
C TYR A 253 7.80 -14.29 -10.26
N ALA A 254 8.00 -14.95 -9.14
CA ALA A 254 9.35 -15.32 -8.68
C ALA A 254 10.04 -16.34 -9.61
N ILE A 255 9.25 -17.21 -10.27
CA ILE A 255 9.73 -18.17 -11.25
C ILE A 255 9.96 -17.52 -12.62
N SER A 256 8.97 -16.80 -13.12
CA SER A 256 8.99 -16.20 -14.48
C SER A 256 9.79 -14.89 -14.57
N LYS A 257 9.97 -14.17 -13.46
CA LYS A 257 10.78 -12.94 -13.29
C LYS A 257 10.46 -11.79 -14.25
N PRO A 258 9.20 -11.43 -14.46
CA PRO A 258 8.85 -10.25 -15.26
C PRO A 258 9.13 -8.94 -14.51
N PHE A 259 9.18 -8.97 -13.17
CA PHE A 259 9.34 -7.83 -12.29
C PHE A 259 10.62 -7.91 -11.45
N GLY A 260 11.32 -6.78 -11.31
CA GLY A 260 12.43 -6.60 -10.36
C GLY A 260 11.97 -6.19 -8.97
N VAL A 261 10.75 -5.65 -8.86
CA VAL A 261 10.15 -5.13 -7.62
C VAL A 261 8.70 -5.57 -7.50
N TYR A 262 8.29 -5.93 -6.28
CA TYR A 262 6.91 -6.26 -5.92
C TYR A 262 6.28 -5.12 -5.10
N ASN A 263 5.15 -4.58 -5.57
CA ASN A 263 4.34 -3.65 -4.80
C ASN A 263 3.36 -4.43 -3.92
N ILE A 264 3.61 -4.48 -2.62
CA ILE A 264 2.73 -5.08 -1.64
C ILE A 264 1.75 -4.00 -1.13
N LYS A 265 0.44 -4.29 -1.22
CA LYS A 265 -0.61 -3.53 -0.54
C LYS A 265 -1.38 -4.49 0.36
N LEU A 266 -1.57 -4.14 1.64
CA LEU A 266 -2.30 -4.99 2.58
C LEU A 266 -3.71 -5.29 2.09
N MET A 267 -4.32 -4.35 1.37
CA MET A 267 -5.67 -4.47 0.79
C MET A 267 -5.76 -5.44 -0.39
N LYS A 268 -4.63 -5.87 -0.96
CA LYS A 268 -4.58 -6.88 -2.02
C LYS A 268 -4.33 -8.28 -1.47
N CYS A 269 -3.51 -8.39 -0.43
CA CYS A 269 -3.00 -9.68 0.05
C CYS A 269 -3.62 -10.14 1.38
N GLY A 270 -4.65 -9.46 1.86
CA GLY A 270 -5.37 -9.87 3.05
C GLY A 270 -4.65 -9.57 4.37
N GLY A 271 -3.92 -8.44 4.45
CA GLY A 271 -3.28 -7.98 5.67
C GLY A 271 -1.81 -8.36 5.81
N ILE A 272 -1.31 -8.25 7.04
CA ILE A 272 0.12 -8.44 7.37
C ILE A 272 0.56 -9.89 7.12
N MET A 273 -0.26 -10.90 7.46
CA MET A 273 0.14 -12.30 7.25
C MET A 273 0.39 -12.59 5.78
N GLY A 274 -0.52 -12.22 4.88
CA GLY A 274 -0.33 -12.39 3.43
C GLY A 274 0.85 -11.58 2.88
N ALA A 275 1.06 -10.37 3.39
CA ALA A 275 2.19 -9.53 3.02
C ALA A 275 3.54 -10.15 3.40
N MET A 276 3.65 -10.77 4.59
CA MET A 276 4.87 -11.43 5.06
C MET A 276 5.18 -12.71 4.26
N GLU A 277 4.14 -13.43 3.79
CA GLU A 277 4.30 -14.56 2.88
C GLU A 277 4.89 -14.09 1.54
N ILE A 278 4.33 -13.05 0.92
CA ILE A 278 4.85 -12.43 -0.32
C ILE A 278 6.29 -11.95 -0.11
N ALA A 279 6.57 -11.26 0.98
CA ALA A 279 7.89 -10.73 1.29
C ALA A 279 8.95 -11.84 1.43
N THR A 280 8.57 -12.99 1.98
CA THR A 280 9.43 -14.17 2.11
C THR A 280 9.75 -14.79 0.74
N ILE A 281 8.75 -14.93 -0.12
CA ILE A 281 8.92 -15.42 -1.49
C ILE A 281 9.85 -14.47 -2.27
N ALA A 282 9.56 -13.17 -2.26
CA ALA A 282 10.36 -12.15 -2.94
C ALA A 282 11.82 -12.15 -2.48
N LYS A 283 12.05 -12.23 -1.16
CA LYS A 283 13.40 -12.29 -0.58
C LYS A 283 14.19 -13.48 -1.13
N ASN A 284 13.60 -14.66 -1.14
CA ASN A 284 14.26 -15.88 -1.62
C ASN A 284 14.48 -15.87 -3.15
N ALA A 285 13.67 -15.12 -3.89
CA ALA A 285 13.82 -14.92 -5.33
C ALA A 285 14.78 -13.77 -5.71
N GLY A 286 15.28 -13.01 -4.73
CA GLY A 286 16.14 -11.84 -4.96
C GLY A 286 15.39 -10.61 -5.49
N ILE A 287 14.09 -10.51 -5.19
CA ILE A 287 13.20 -9.42 -5.63
C ILE A 287 13.06 -8.40 -4.50
N ASN A 288 13.16 -7.12 -4.84
CA ASN A 288 12.96 -6.04 -3.88
C ASN A 288 11.48 -5.78 -3.61
N LEU A 289 11.20 -5.16 -2.47
CA LEU A 289 9.85 -4.78 -2.08
C LEU A 289 9.66 -3.27 -2.14
N PHE A 290 8.52 -2.93 -2.64
CA PHE A 290 7.84 -1.66 -2.53
C PHE A 290 6.54 -1.87 -1.74
N TRP A 291 6.19 -0.97 -0.83
CA TRP A 291 4.96 -1.04 -0.07
C TRP A 291 4.09 0.15 -0.44
N GLY A 292 2.99 -0.15 -1.09
CA GLY A 292 2.00 0.83 -1.50
C GLY A 292 0.72 0.78 -0.67
N CYS A 293 -0.19 1.66 -1.01
CA CYS A 293 -1.52 1.75 -0.42
C CYS A 293 -2.58 2.13 -1.46
N ASN A 294 -3.81 2.15 -1.01
CA ASN A 294 -4.91 2.90 -1.62
C ASN A 294 -5.13 4.18 -0.79
N ASP A 295 -6.24 4.90 -0.95
CA ASP A 295 -6.67 5.89 0.03
C ASP A 295 -7.12 5.15 1.30
N GLU A 296 -6.37 5.31 2.36
CA GLU A 296 -6.48 4.49 3.55
C GLU A 296 -6.35 5.33 4.83
N SER A 297 -6.99 4.87 5.92
CA SER A 297 -6.79 5.43 7.26
C SER A 297 -5.34 5.27 7.74
N ILE A 298 -4.90 6.17 8.61
CA ILE A 298 -3.65 6.06 9.37
C ILE A 298 -3.47 4.67 9.97
N ILE A 299 -4.56 3.97 10.33
CA ILE A 299 -4.52 2.60 10.89
C ILE A 299 -3.82 1.63 9.91
N SER A 300 -4.32 1.53 8.69
CA SER A 300 -3.79 0.57 7.70
C SER A 300 -2.47 1.04 7.09
N ILE A 301 -2.27 2.35 6.92
CA ILE A 301 -0.97 2.92 6.53
C ILE A 301 0.11 2.55 7.55
N THR A 302 -0.18 2.72 8.85
CA THR A 302 0.77 2.35 9.90
C THR A 302 1.03 0.84 9.93
N ALA A 303 -0.02 0.02 9.74
CA ALA A 303 0.14 -1.43 9.66
C ALA A 303 1.06 -1.86 8.51
N ALA A 304 0.89 -1.26 7.32
CA ALA A 304 1.78 -1.48 6.17
C ALA A 304 3.21 -1.04 6.47
N LEU A 305 3.40 0.12 7.13
CA LEU A 305 4.71 0.63 7.50
C LEU A 305 5.44 -0.29 8.50
N HIS A 306 4.72 -0.80 9.52
CA HIS A 306 5.29 -1.77 10.47
C HIS A 306 5.73 -3.05 9.78
N ALA A 307 4.91 -3.62 8.90
CA ALA A 307 5.25 -4.80 8.12
C ALA A 307 6.44 -4.54 7.18
N ALA A 308 6.44 -3.40 6.48
CA ALA A 308 7.52 -2.98 5.59
C ALA A 308 8.88 -2.96 6.29
N TYR A 309 8.92 -2.41 7.49
CA TYR A 309 10.16 -2.24 8.24
C TYR A 309 10.67 -3.52 8.89
N CYS A 310 9.87 -4.57 8.88
CA CYS A 310 10.29 -5.91 9.31
C CYS A 310 10.89 -6.76 8.17
N CYS A 311 10.80 -6.31 6.90
CA CYS A 311 11.25 -7.07 5.74
C CYS A 311 12.61 -6.54 5.24
N SER A 312 13.64 -7.38 5.26
CA SER A 312 15.01 -6.97 4.91
C SER A 312 15.22 -6.61 3.43
N ASN A 313 14.33 -7.03 2.54
CA ASN A 313 14.31 -6.71 1.11
C ASN A 313 13.38 -5.54 0.77
N THR A 314 12.77 -4.87 1.74
CA THR A 314 12.11 -3.58 1.53
C THR A 314 13.15 -2.53 1.10
N ARG A 315 12.85 -1.82 0.02
CA ARG A 315 13.65 -0.71 -0.50
C ARG A 315 12.86 0.57 -0.64
N TYR A 316 11.55 0.45 -0.84
CA TYR A 316 10.69 1.55 -1.23
C TYR A 316 9.38 1.52 -0.45
N ILE A 317 8.84 2.69 -0.15
CA ILE A 317 7.49 2.88 0.37
C ILE A 317 6.78 3.99 -0.40
N ASP A 318 5.46 3.89 -0.47
CA ASP A 318 4.49 4.79 -1.09
C ASP A 318 3.22 4.72 -0.25
N LEU A 319 3.32 5.28 0.96
CA LEU A 319 2.31 5.17 2.01
C LEU A 319 1.69 6.54 2.31
N ASP A 320 1.35 7.26 1.26
CA ASP A 320 0.79 8.61 1.27
C ASP A 320 -0.75 8.65 1.36
N GLY A 321 -1.44 7.50 1.24
CA GLY A 321 -2.90 7.46 1.11
C GLY A 321 -3.69 8.07 2.27
N SER A 322 -3.11 8.19 3.48
CA SER A 322 -3.76 8.92 4.58
C SER A 322 -3.59 10.43 4.50
N PHE A 323 -2.65 10.94 3.69
CA PHE A 323 -2.45 12.40 3.53
C PHE A 323 -3.53 13.03 2.65
N ASP A 324 -4.18 12.22 1.82
CA ASP A 324 -5.27 12.68 0.97
C ASP A 324 -6.61 12.77 1.71
N LEU A 325 -6.74 12.15 2.89
CA LEU A 325 -7.95 12.23 3.70
C LEU A 325 -8.07 13.61 4.38
N ALA A 326 -9.24 14.24 4.28
CA ALA A 326 -9.52 15.52 4.94
C ALA A 326 -9.62 15.38 6.48
N GLU A 327 -9.98 14.19 6.96
CA GLU A 327 -10.04 13.83 8.37
C GLU A 327 -9.71 12.34 8.53
N ASP A 328 -9.31 11.92 9.74
CA ASP A 328 -9.22 10.50 10.11
C ASP A 328 -9.91 10.28 11.46
N LEU A 329 -10.18 9.04 11.84
CA LEU A 329 -10.78 8.68 13.13
C LEU A 329 -9.75 8.42 14.23
N VAL A 330 -8.49 8.39 13.85
CA VAL A 330 -7.36 8.12 14.74
C VAL A 330 -6.23 9.13 14.51
N THR A 331 -5.31 9.16 15.46
CA THR A 331 -4.05 9.91 15.37
C THR A 331 -2.90 9.03 15.84
N GLY A 332 -1.66 9.44 15.59
CA GLY A 332 -0.45 8.69 15.96
C GLY A 332 0.02 7.73 14.86
N GLY A 333 0.52 6.57 15.26
CA GLY A 333 1.03 5.53 14.36
C GLY A 333 2.42 5.80 13.83
N PHE A 334 2.62 6.86 13.08
CA PHE A 334 3.89 7.25 12.49
C PHE A 334 4.12 8.77 12.56
N GLU A 335 5.36 9.16 12.31
CA GLU A 335 5.75 10.57 12.13
C GLU A 335 6.37 10.74 10.74
N LEU A 336 5.98 11.83 10.06
CA LEU A 336 6.59 12.25 8.79
C LEU A 336 7.61 13.37 9.09
N LYS A 337 8.89 13.14 8.77
CA LYS A 337 9.99 14.12 8.95
C LYS A 337 10.78 14.24 7.65
N GLU A 338 10.74 15.39 7.02
CA GLU A 338 11.45 15.65 5.75
C GLU A 338 11.19 14.60 4.66
N GLY A 339 9.92 14.15 4.54
CA GLY A 339 9.50 13.10 3.62
C GLY A 339 9.78 11.66 4.06
N TYR A 340 10.45 11.45 5.21
CA TYR A 340 10.73 10.12 5.77
C TYR A 340 9.67 9.71 6.79
N MET A 341 9.15 8.50 6.67
CA MET A 341 8.21 7.95 7.63
C MET A 341 8.94 7.18 8.74
N HIS A 342 8.57 7.48 9.98
CA HIS A 342 9.10 6.84 11.18
C HIS A 342 7.95 6.23 11.97
N ILE A 343 8.00 4.94 12.31
CA ILE A 343 7.03 4.37 13.26
C ILE A 343 7.29 4.91 14.67
N ASN A 344 6.22 5.07 15.44
CA ASN A 344 6.38 5.28 16.87
C ASN A 344 6.56 3.90 17.56
N SER A 345 7.29 3.88 18.68
CA SER A 345 7.56 2.62 19.42
C SER A 345 6.47 2.30 20.45
N GLN A 346 5.25 2.79 20.26
CA GLN A 346 4.13 2.50 21.15
C GLN A 346 3.56 1.10 20.90
N PRO A 347 2.94 0.45 21.92
CA PRO A 347 2.32 -0.87 21.76
C PRO A 347 1.27 -0.91 20.63
N GLY A 348 1.20 -2.06 19.95
CA GLY A 348 0.38 -2.22 18.75
C GLY A 348 0.92 -1.41 17.59
N PHE A 349 0.08 -0.61 16.97
CA PHE A 349 0.49 0.36 15.94
C PHE A 349 0.70 1.77 16.50
N GLY A 350 0.49 1.99 17.81
CA GLY A 350 0.61 3.31 18.42
C GLY A 350 -0.43 4.31 17.92
N VAL A 351 -1.57 3.84 17.45
CA VAL A 351 -2.70 4.69 17.06
C VAL A 351 -3.66 4.88 18.21
N THR A 352 -4.23 6.08 18.30
CA THR A 352 -5.23 6.45 19.32
C THR A 352 -6.47 6.99 18.63
N LYS A 353 -7.66 6.54 19.07
CA LYS A 353 -8.95 7.04 18.56
C LYS A 353 -9.16 8.49 19.01
N LEU A 354 -9.65 9.33 18.09
CA LEU A 354 -10.01 10.74 18.31
C LEU A 354 -11.37 10.87 19.03
#